data_a1afa2ef3565b2908300d21f1ad263f3
#
_entry.id   a1afa2ef3565b2908300d21f1ad263f3
#
_cell.length_a   1.000
_cell.length_b   1.000
_cell.length_c   1.000
_cell.angle_alpha   90.00
_cell.angle_beta   90.00
_cell.angle_gamma   90.00
#
_symmetry.space_group_name_H-M   'P 1'
#
loop_
_entity.id
_entity.type
_entity.pdbx_description
1 polymer ?
#
loop_
_entity_poly.entity_id
_entity_poly.type
_entity_poly.pdbx_seq_one_letter_code
_entity_poly.pdbx_strand_id
1 'polypeptide(L)'
;MELSNIPKHTNTLVIGGGTAGSIIAGRLASRLNQKVILLEAGPDYGSFQDENWPSDLLNGTVIGETHDWGYKSSSRTGQPNHNLERARVIGGCSSHNGCIAIWGSHVDYDTWES
;
A
#
# COMPACT_ATOMS: atom_id res chain seq x y z
N MET A 1 13.74 14.86 0.64
CA MET A 1 15.02 14.08 0.56
C MET A 1 15.75 14.54 -0.69
N GLU A 2 16.98 15.04 -0.54
CA GLU A 2 17.79 15.40 -1.70
C GLU A 2 18.28 14.15 -2.42
N LEU A 3 18.15 14.11 -3.75
CA LEU A 3 18.57 12.98 -4.60
C LEU A 3 20.06 12.66 -4.47
N SER A 4 20.88 13.65 -4.06
CA SER A 4 22.31 13.50 -3.80
C SER A 4 22.65 12.51 -2.67
N ASN A 5 21.71 12.24 -1.77
CA ASN A 5 21.88 11.38 -0.60
C ASN A 5 21.44 9.94 -0.83
N ILE A 6 20.93 9.61 -2.04
CA ILE A 6 20.56 8.23 -2.35
C ILE A 6 21.85 7.42 -2.63
N PRO A 7 22.04 6.29 -1.94
CA PRO A 7 23.18 5.42 -2.18
C PRO A 7 23.22 4.95 -3.63
N LYS A 8 24.37 5.08 -4.28
CA LYS A 8 24.55 4.64 -5.68
C LYS A 8 24.55 3.13 -5.85
N HIS A 9 24.74 2.39 -4.76
CA HIS A 9 24.80 0.93 -4.75
C HIS A 9 24.09 0.37 -3.55
N THR A 10 23.37 -0.72 -3.74
CA THR A 10 22.71 -1.50 -2.70
C THR A 10 22.75 -2.98 -3.05
N ASN A 11 22.64 -3.86 -2.05
CA ASN A 11 22.49 -5.29 -2.27
C ASN A 11 21.09 -5.63 -2.79
N THR A 12 20.08 -4.90 -2.33
CA THR A 12 18.69 -5.16 -2.66
C THR A 12 17.95 -3.86 -2.87
N LEU A 13 17.20 -3.77 -3.94
CA LEU A 13 16.27 -2.70 -4.23
C LEU A 13 14.85 -3.26 -4.18
N VAL A 14 14.00 -2.71 -3.31
CA VAL A 14 12.57 -3.02 -3.23
C VAL A 14 11.81 -1.85 -3.83
N ILE A 15 10.96 -2.11 -4.82
CA ILE A 15 10.15 -1.10 -5.49
C ILE A 15 8.71 -1.23 -5.00
N GLY A 16 8.21 -0.19 -4.35
CA GLY A 16 6.91 -0.11 -3.70
C GLY A 16 6.98 -0.44 -2.20
N GLY A 17 6.73 0.57 -1.37
CA GLY A 17 6.65 0.47 0.09
C GLY A 17 5.26 0.04 0.59
N GLY A 18 4.51 -0.70 -0.22
CA GLY A 18 3.21 -1.25 0.17
C GLY A 18 3.32 -2.40 1.18
N THR A 19 2.20 -3.06 1.45
CA THR A 19 2.07 -4.14 2.44
C THR A 19 3.17 -5.20 2.32
N ALA A 20 3.43 -5.71 1.12
CA ALA A 20 4.44 -6.74 0.88
C ALA A 20 5.86 -6.17 0.91
N GLY A 21 6.10 -5.05 0.20
CA GLY A 21 7.43 -4.47 0.06
C GLY A 21 8.02 -4.00 1.38
N SER A 22 7.23 -3.39 2.24
CA SER A 22 7.67 -2.97 3.58
C SER A 22 8.11 -4.15 4.44
N ILE A 23 7.36 -5.28 4.39
CA ILE A 23 7.73 -6.50 5.13
C ILE A 23 9.01 -7.11 4.57
N ILE A 24 9.14 -7.20 3.24
CA ILE A 24 10.32 -7.78 2.59
C ILE A 24 11.56 -6.93 2.90
N ALA A 25 11.48 -5.62 2.70
CA ALA A 25 12.59 -4.71 2.96
C ALA A 25 13.04 -4.77 4.43
N GLY A 26 12.09 -4.70 5.35
CA GLY A 26 12.38 -4.79 6.79
C GLY A 26 13.02 -6.11 7.20
N ARG A 27 12.54 -7.24 6.66
CA ARG A 27 13.12 -8.56 6.95
C ARG A 27 14.51 -8.76 6.38
N LEU A 28 14.75 -8.30 5.15
CA LEU A 28 16.08 -8.38 4.54
C LEU A 28 17.09 -7.52 5.28
N ALA A 29 16.71 -6.29 5.64
CA ALA A 29 17.58 -5.40 6.40
C ALA A 29 17.90 -5.96 7.79
N SER A 30 16.89 -6.44 8.53
CA SER A 30 17.05 -6.87 9.92
C SER A 30 17.68 -8.25 10.08
N ARG A 31 17.27 -9.25 9.25
CA ARG A 31 17.71 -10.63 9.43
C ARG A 31 19.02 -10.96 8.73
N LEU A 32 19.26 -10.35 7.57
CA LEU A 32 20.43 -10.67 6.75
C LEU A 32 21.47 -9.58 6.82
N ASN A 33 21.26 -8.54 7.61
CA ASN A 33 22.12 -7.36 7.72
C ASN A 33 22.51 -6.79 6.33
N GLN A 34 21.54 -6.81 5.41
CA GLN A 34 21.72 -6.34 4.05
C GLN A 34 21.43 -4.85 3.94
N LYS A 35 22.18 -4.18 3.07
CA LYS A 35 21.83 -2.82 2.67
C LYS A 35 20.67 -2.88 1.68
N VAL A 36 19.50 -2.42 2.12
CA VAL A 36 18.26 -2.41 1.33
C VAL A 36 17.88 -0.96 1.03
N ILE A 37 17.50 -0.68 -0.21
CA ILE A 37 16.81 0.56 -0.59
C ILE A 37 15.37 0.21 -0.86
N LEU A 38 14.44 0.92 -0.20
CA LEU A 38 13.02 0.87 -0.47
C LEU A 38 12.62 2.15 -1.20
N LEU A 39 12.06 2.02 -2.41
CA LEU A 39 11.51 3.13 -3.18
C LEU A 39 9.97 3.10 -3.05
N GLU A 40 9.42 4.21 -2.60
CA GLU A 40 7.97 4.41 -2.51
C GLU A 40 7.58 5.69 -3.26
N ALA A 41 6.45 5.65 -3.97
CA ALA A 41 5.95 6.77 -4.75
C ALA A 41 5.16 7.80 -3.91
N GLY A 42 4.61 7.35 -2.79
CA GLY A 42 3.87 8.17 -1.86
C GLY A 42 4.73 8.71 -0.72
N PRO A 43 4.15 9.55 0.13
CA PRO A 43 4.85 10.07 1.30
C PRO A 43 5.08 9.00 2.36
N ASP A 44 6.13 9.24 3.15
CA ASP A 44 6.39 8.57 4.43
C ASP A 44 6.22 9.61 5.54
N TYR A 45 5.29 9.37 6.44
CA TYR A 45 4.97 10.26 7.56
C TYR A 45 5.75 9.90 8.84
N GLY A 46 6.65 8.93 8.74
CA GLY A 46 7.46 8.50 9.88
C GLY A 46 6.71 7.61 10.86
N SER A 47 7.16 7.64 12.12
CA SER A 47 6.52 6.89 13.19
C SER A 47 5.12 7.41 13.49
N PHE A 48 4.21 6.50 13.85
CA PHE A 48 2.89 6.88 14.34
C PHE A 48 2.95 7.82 15.57
N GLN A 49 3.98 7.69 16.39
CA GLN A 49 4.20 8.57 17.55
C GLN A 49 4.57 10.02 17.17
N ASP A 50 4.98 10.27 15.93
CA ASP A 50 5.36 11.61 15.48
C ASP A 50 4.14 12.51 15.17
N GLU A 51 2.93 11.96 15.24
CA GLU A 51 1.65 12.66 15.03
C GLU A 51 1.52 13.36 13.65
N ASN A 52 2.33 12.93 12.68
CA ASN A 52 2.36 13.54 11.34
C ASN A 52 1.36 12.90 10.36
N TRP A 53 0.74 11.79 10.75
CA TRP A 53 -0.16 11.05 9.87
C TRP A 53 -1.47 11.81 9.62
N PRO A 54 -1.93 11.90 8.36
CA PRO A 54 -3.22 12.50 8.02
C PRO A 54 -4.38 11.78 8.73
N SER A 55 -5.35 12.55 9.20
CA SER A 55 -6.47 12.04 9.99
C SER A 55 -7.36 11.06 9.23
N ASP A 56 -7.48 11.17 7.92
CA ASP A 56 -8.25 10.25 7.08
C ASP A 56 -7.57 8.88 6.99
N LEU A 57 -6.24 8.81 7.00
CA LEU A 57 -5.51 7.54 7.05
C LEU A 57 -5.53 6.88 8.45
N LEU A 58 -5.85 7.64 9.48
CA LEU A 58 -6.01 7.13 10.85
C LEU A 58 -7.42 6.65 11.15
N ASN A 59 -8.36 6.87 10.24
CA ASN A 59 -9.75 6.46 10.40
C ASN A 59 -10.00 5.10 9.73
N GLY A 60 -9.92 4.02 10.50
CA GLY A 60 -10.15 2.65 10.00
C GLY A 60 -11.61 2.31 9.69
N THR A 61 -12.55 3.26 9.75
CA THR A 61 -13.98 3.01 9.46
C THR A 61 -14.35 3.34 8.02
N VAL A 62 -13.50 4.02 7.30
CA VAL A 62 -13.68 4.39 5.90
C VAL A 62 -12.37 4.20 5.14
N ILE A 63 -12.45 4.03 3.83
CA ILE A 63 -11.27 4.09 2.98
C ILE A 63 -10.82 5.56 2.92
N GLY A 64 -9.53 5.82 3.10
CA GLY A 64 -8.98 7.17 3.04
C GLY A 64 -9.29 7.83 1.69
N GLU A 65 -9.61 9.12 1.71
CA GLU A 65 -9.93 9.88 0.49
C GLU A 65 -8.68 10.45 -0.18
N THR A 66 -7.61 10.60 0.58
CA THR A 66 -6.31 11.09 0.10
C THR A 66 -5.37 9.94 -0.26
N HIS A 67 -4.23 10.25 -0.85
CA HIS A 67 -3.17 9.27 -1.13
C HIS A 67 -3.58 8.13 -2.06
N ASP A 68 -4.49 8.38 -2.99
CA ASP A 68 -4.93 7.43 -4.00
C ASP A 68 -4.25 7.68 -5.36
N TRP A 69 -4.04 6.63 -6.14
CA TRP A 69 -3.54 6.73 -7.51
C TRP A 69 -4.57 7.27 -8.50
N GLY A 70 -5.84 7.30 -8.14
CA GLY A 70 -6.94 7.74 -8.97
C GLY A 70 -7.25 6.81 -10.14
N TYR A 71 -7.00 5.52 -10.01
CA TYR A 71 -7.31 4.56 -11.06
C TYR A 71 -8.81 4.39 -11.23
N LYS A 72 -9.21 4.16 -12.50
CA LYS A 72 -10.60 3.86 -12.85
C LYS A 72 -10.64 2.63 -13.72
N SER A 73 -11.70 1.83 -13.56
CA SER A 73 -11.97 0.74 -14.48
C SER A 73 -12.28 1.28 -15.86
N SER A 74 -11.90 0.56 -16.92
CA SER A 74 -12.44 0.83 -18.25
C SER A 74 -13.90 0.37 -18.29
N SER A 75 -14.81 1.22 -18.77
CA SER A 75 -16.19 0.80 -18.96
C SER A 75 -16.28 -0.23 -20.09
N ARG A 76 -17.01 -1.31 -19.85
CA ARG A 76 -17.64 -2.05 -20.94
C ARG A 76 -18.87 -1.25 -21.40
N THR A 77 -19.26 -1.38 -22.66
CA THR A 77 -20.41 -0.68 -23.22
C THR A 77 -21.62 -0.75 -22.29
N GLY A 78 -22.09 0.39 -21.85
CA GLY A 78 -23.26 0.51 -20.97
C GLY A 78 -23.03 0.37 -19.45
N GLN A 79 -21.79 0.16 -19.02
CA GLN A 79 -21.45 0.13 -17.59
C GLN A 79 -20.72 1.41 -17.17
N PRO A 80 -20.99 1.97 -15.99
CA PRO A 80 -20.24 3.12 -15.48
C PRO A 80 -18.79 2.72 -15.13
N ASN A 81 -17.89 3.69 -15.23
CA ASN A 81 -16.55 3.52 -14.68
C ASN A 81 -16.61 3.47 -13.15
N HIS A 82 -15.88 2.56 -12.55
CA HIS A 82 -15.71 2.48 -11.10
C HIS A 82 -14.31 2.96 -10.71
N ASN A 83 -14.21 3.62 -9.57
CA ASN A 83 -12.94 3.90 -8.96
C ASN A 83 -12.30 2.59 -8.50
N LEU A 84 -10.98 2.51 -8.68
CA LEU A 84 -10.16 1.40 -8.24
C LEU A 84 -9.15 1.96 -7.24
N GLU A 85 -9.61 2.14 -6.00
CA GLU A 85 -8.81 2.74 -4.94
C GLU A 85 -7.53 1.91 -4.72
N ARG A 86 -6.38 2.60 -4.85
CA ARG A 86 -5.05 2.04 -4.61
C ARG A 86 -4.18 3.09 -3.98
N ALA A 87 -3.65 2.77 -2.82
CA ALA A 87 -2.88 3.69 -2.05
C ALA A 87 -1.53 4.07 -2.67
N ARG A 88 -1.18 5.33 -2.51
CA ARG A 88 0.12 5.91 -2.82
C ARG A 88 0.69 6.56 -1.56
N VAL A 89 1.13 5.75 -0.63
CA VAL A 89 1.68 6.12 0.67
C VAL A 89 2.49 4.94 1.20
N ILE A 90 3.43 5.18 2.10
CA ILE A 90 4.15 4.10 2.79
C ILE A 90 3.17 3.15 3.50
N GLY A 91 3.41 1.85 3.41
CA GLY A 91 2.47 0.81 3.84
C GLY A 91 1.43 0.43 2.78
N GLY A 92 1.22 1.28 1.75
CA GLY A 92 0.30 1.01 0.65
C GLY A 92 -1.14 0.84 1.12
N CYS A 93 -1.87 -0.10 0.52
CA CYS A 93 -3.27 -0.34 0.85
C CYS A 93 -3.50 -0.79 2.31
N SER A 94 -2.49 -1.25 3.06
CA SER A 94 -2.65 -1.50 4.49
C SER A 94 -2.74 -0.22 5.33
N SER A 95 -2.20 0.90 4.80
CA SER A 95 -2.34 2.24 5.42
C SER A 95 -3.56 3.03 4.93
N HIS A 96 -4.27 2.50 3.94
CA HIS A 96 -5.39 3.17 3.25
C HIS A 96 -6.63 2.26 3.24
N ASN A 97 -6.83 1.49 4.28
CA ASN A 97 -7.77 0.39 4.35
C ASN A 97 -8.97 0.75 5.25
N GLY A 98 -10.17 0.38 4.83
CA GLY A 98 -11.39 0.52 5.65
C GLY A 98 -11.53 -0.51 6.77
N CYS A 99 -10.52 -1.37 6.98
CA CYS A 99 -10.44 -2.37 8.06
C CYS A 99 -11.67 -3.30 8.15
N ILE A 100 -12.26 -3.65 7.01
CA ILE A 100 -13.44 -4.50 6.92
C ILE A 100 -13.02 -5.95 6.71
N ALA A 101 -13.51 -6.86 7.56
CA ALA A 101 -13.36 -8.30 7.39
C ALA A 101 -14.75 -8.93 7.26
N ILE A 102 -15.05 -9.50 6.09
CA ILE A 102 -16.34 -10.11 5.78
C ILE A 102 -16.08 -11.52 5.24
N TRP A 103 -16.86 -12.50 5.72
CA TRP A 103 -16.89 -13.82 5.12
C TRP A 103 -17.55 -13.76 3.75
N GLY A 104 -16.99 -14.49 2.79
CA GLY A 104 -17.66 -14.70 1.51
C GLY A 104 -18.93 -15.53 1.65
N SER A 105 -19.81 -15.44 0.65
CA SER A 105 -20.99 -16.30 0.58
C SER A 105 -20.58 -17.77 0.39
N HIS A 106 -21.26 -18.70 1.07
CA HIS A 106 -21.04 -20.14 0.84
C HIS A 106 -21.23 -20.52 -0.63
N VAL A 107 -22.20 -19.90 -1.31
CA VAL A 107 -22.49 -20.12 -2.74
C VAL A 107 -21.29 -19.79 -3.63
N ASP A 108 -20.54 -18.74 -3.28
CA ASP A 108 -19.36 -18.35 -4.05
C ASP A 108 -18.25 -19.41 -3.92
N TYR A 109 -18.01 -19.90 -2.72
CA TYR A 109 -17.01 -20.95 -2.48
C TYR A 109 -17.39 -22.27 -3.14
N ASP A 110 -18.66 -22.69 -3.02
CA ASP A 110 -19.18 -23.91 -3.64
C ASP A 110 -19.06 -23.85 -5.17
N THR A 111 -19.28 -22.65 -5.75
CA THR A 111 -19.12 -22.44 -7.20
C THR A 111 -17.66 -22.52 -7.64
N TRP A 112 -16.70 -22.14 -6.80
CA TRP A 112 -15.28 -22.25 -7.13
C TRP A 112 -14.74 -23.68 -7.00
N GLU A 113 -15.38 -24.50 -6.18
CA GLU A 113 -15.01 -25.91 -6.02
C GLU A 113 -15.47 -26.79 -7.21
N SER A 114 -16.49 -26.37 -7.97
CA SER A 114 -17.08 -27.09 -9.11
C SER A 114 -16.30 -26.83 -10.42
#